data_ba8fc113771df97be7c86cfaa963e192
#
_entry.id   ba8fc113771df97be7c86cfaa963e192
#
_cell.length_a   1.000
_cell.length_b   1.000
_cell.length_c   1.000
_cell.angle_alpha   90.00
_cell.angle_beta   90.00
_cell.angle_gamma   90.00
#
_symmetry.space_group_name_H-M   'P 1'
#
loop_
_entity.id
_entity.type
_entity.pdbx_description
1 polymer ?
#
loop_
_entity_poly.entity_id
_entity_poly.type
_entity_poly.pdbx_seq_one_letter_code
_entity_poly.pdbx_strand_id
1 'polypeptide(L)'
;MKEFVIVTDTTTDLPREYVEKHHLYMMSLPYTLEGTSYTWENPMPVKEFYDKMRAGSLPTTSQANPEEAATLYESILKENDVDILHIAFSSGLSGSFNSCRIAAADVCEKYPDRRIVVVDSLAATLGQGLLVYKAVQLKEAGKNLDEIAVWLEENKYHLCLLY
;
A
#
# COMPACT_ATOMS: atom_id res chain seq x y z
N MET A 1 3.34 11.46 -21.54
CA MET A 1 2.58 10.73 -20.50
C MET A 1 2.85 11.43 -19.21
N LYS A 2 1.85 11.60 -18.36
CA LYS A 2 2.05 12.15 -17.03
C LYS A 2 2.79 11.12 -16.16
N GLU A 3 3.75 11.57 -15.38
CA GLU A 3 4.42 10.69 -14.44
C GLU A 3 3.49 10.25 -13.33
N PHE A 4 3.74 9.09 -12.75
CA PHE A 4 2.99 8.57 -11.61
C PHE A 4 3.90 7.84 -10.64
N VAL A 5 3.45 7.75 -9.39
CA VAL A 5 4.11 6.98 -8.35
C VAL A 5 3.27 5.79 -7.93
N ILE A 6 3.92 4.77 -7.36
CA ILE A 6 3.24 3.60 -6.81
C ILE A 6 3.21 3.74 -5.28
N VAL A 7 2.00 3.62 -4.73
CA VAL A 7 1.74 3.50 -3.30
C VAL A 7 1.30 2.07 -3.00
N THR A 8 1.69 1.54 -1.88
CA THR A 8 1.18 0.26 -1.36
C THR A 8 1.16 0.26 0.17
N ASP A 9 0.69 -0.82 0.78
CA ASP A 9 0.57 -0.92 2.23
C ASP A 9 1.73 -1.72 2.85
N THR A 10 1.96 -1.54 4.13
CA THR A 10 2.96 -2.32 4.89
C THR A 10 2.65 -3.82 4.94
N THR A 11 1.45 -4.22 4.54
CA THR A 11 1.02 -5.63 4.46
C THR A 11 1.59 -6.39 3.26
N THR A 12 2.37 -5.75 2.38
CA THR A 12 3.02 -6.40 1.23
C THR A 12 4.18 -7.31 1.58
N ASP A 13 4.74 -7.18 2.78
CA ASP A 13 5.97 -7.85 3.22
C ASP A 13 7.17 -7.67 2.27
N LEU A 14 7.17 -6.61 1.47
CA LEU A 14 8.29 -6.28 0.61
C LEU A 14 9.50 -5.83 1.45
N PRO A 15 10.71 -6.26 1.10
CA PRO A 15 11.92 -5.78 1.78
C PRO A 15 12.05 -4.25 1.69
N ARG A 16 12.46 -3.60 2.79
CA ARG A 16 12.66 -2.14 2.82
C ARG A 16 13.59 -1.67 1.70
N GLU A 17 14.66 -2.41 1.45
CA GLU A 17 15.59 -2.11 0.35
C GLU A 17 14.92 -2.10 -1.03
N TYR A 18 13.92 -2.96 -1.25
CA TYR A 18 13.15 -2.98 -2.50
C TYR A 18 12.26 -1.74 -2.59
N VAL A 19 11.58 -1.38 -1.51
CA VAL A 19 10.72 -0.19 -1.41
C VAL A 19 11.52 1.08 -1.71
N GLU A 20 12.67 1.24 -1.07
CA GLU A 20 13.56 2.39 -1.23
C GLU A 20 14.16 2.47 -2.66
N LYS A 21 14.63 1.33 -3.18
CA LYS A 21 15.22 1.25 -4.53
C LYS A 21 14.26 1.68 -5.63
N HIS A 22 12.98 1.34 -5.50
CA HIS A 22 11.96 1.62 -6.50
C HIS A 22 11.08 2.83 -6.15
N HIS A 23 11.47 3.60 -5.13
CA HIS A 23 10.76 4.81 -4.68
C HIS A 23 9.26 4.57 -4.47
N LEU A 24 8.92 3.47 -3.79
CA LEU A 24 7.55 3.17 -3.44
C LEU A 24 7.14 3.96 -2.19
N TYR A 25 5.92 4.49 -2.20
CA TYR A 25 5.33 5.09 -1.01
C TYR A 25 4.56 4.05 -0.22
N MET A 26 4.66 4.11 1.10
CA MET A 26 4.07 3.11 1.99
C MET A 26 2.94 3.71 2.81
N MET A 27 1.73 3.15 2.65
CA MET A 27 0.64 3.36 3.59
C MET A 27 0.86 2.48 4.80
N SER A 28 1.08 3.09 5.96
CA SER A 28 1.31 2.33 7.18
C SER A 28 0.00 1.76 7.73
N LEU A 29 -0.06 0.45 7.92
CA LEU A 29 -1.09 -0.22 8.70
C LEU A 29 -0.46 -0.59 10.05
N PRO A 30 -0.72 0.19 11.11
CA PRO A 30 -0.04 0.00 12.38
C PRO A 30 -0.52 -1.25 13.13
N TYR A 31 0.36 -1.79 13.95
CA TYR A 31 0.00 -2.77 14.97
C TYR A 31 0.40 -2.29 16.36
N THR A 32 -0.35 -2.70 17.36
CA THR A 32 -0.08 -2.40 18.76
C THR A 32 0.30 -3.68 19.50
N LEU A 33 1.41 -3.64 20.22
CA LEU A 33 1.88 -4.73 21.06
C LEU A 33 2.29 -4.17 22.42
N GLU A 34 1.75 -4.74 23.49
CA GLU A 34 2.03 -4.31 24.87
C GLU A 34 1.80 -2.79 25.11
N GLY A 35 0.77 -2.23 24.45
CA GLY A 35 0.42 -0.81 24.58
C GLY A 35 1.25 0.15 23.71
N THR A 36 2.23 -0.35 22.96
CA THR A 36 3.05 0.44 22.04
C THR A 36 2.60 0.21 20.61
N SER A 37 2.37 1.30 19.86
CA SER A 37 2.03 1.25 18.43
C SER A 37 3.31 1.31 17.57
N TYR A 38 3.36 0.45 16.58
CA TYR A 38 4.46 0.31 15.63
C TYR A 38 3.98 0.59 14.22
N THR A 39 4.76 1.35 13.47
CA THR A 39 4.46 1.80 12.10
C THR A 39 5.60 1.44 11.16
N TRP A 40 5.46 1.79 9.88
CA TRP A 40 6.54 1.67 8.90
C TRP A 40 7.79 2.48 9.28
N GLU A 41 7.59 3.66 9.86
CA GLU A 41 8.67 4.58 10.27
C GLU A 41 9.33 4.12 11.58
N ASN A 42 8.57 3.45 12.45
CA ASN A 42 9.04 2.95 13.74
C ASN A 42 8.70 1.47 13.93
N PRO A 43 9.34 0.56 13.17
CA PRO A 43 9.07 -0.87 13.26
C PRO A 43 9.77 -1.49 14.48
N MET A 44 9.13 -2.50 15.07
CA MET A 44 9.83 -3.42 15.98
C MET A 44 10.72 -4.36 15.17
N PRO A 45 11.92 -4.74 15.67
CA PRO A 45 12.70 -5.81 15.07
C PRO A 45 11.90 -7.12 14.99
N VAL A 46 11.88 -7.75 13.82
CA VAL A 46 11.05 -8.93 13.53
C VAL A 46 11.27 -10.07 14.55
N LYS A 47 12.52 -10.30 14.91
CA LYS A 47 12.86 -11.33 15.92
C LYS A 47 12.22 -11.02 17.28
N GLU A 48 12.30 -9.76 17.72
CA GLU A 48 11.72 -9.32 19.00
C GLU A 48 10.19 -9.46 18.99
N PHE A 49 9.53 -9.09 17.89
CA PHE A 49 8.09 -9.26 17.71
C PHE A 49 7.67 -10.71 17.93
N TYR A 50 8.31 -11.65 17.24
CA TYR A 50 7.96 -13.07 17.39
C TYR A 50 8.37 -13.65 18.74
N ASP A 51 9.44 -13.18 19.37
CA ASP A 51 9.82 -13.62 20.71
C ASP A 51 8.79 -13.20 21.76
N LYS A 52 8.26 -11.95 21.66
CA LYS A 52 7.15 -11.47 22.50
C LYS A 52 5.86 -12.28 22.27
N MET A 53 5.53 -12.58 21.02
CA MET A 53 4.36 -13.44 20.73
C MET A 53 4.51 -14.84 21.32
N ARG A 54 5.69 -15.46 21.25
CA ARG A 54 5.96 -16.76 21.89
C ARG A 54 5.89 -16.69 23.40
N ALA A 55 6.18 -15.53 23.99
CA ALA A 55 6.04 -15.26 25.41
C ALA A 55 4.58 -15.00 25.85
N GLY A 56 3.62 -14.95 24.89
CA GLY A 56 2.20 -14.79 25.15
C GLY A 56 1.62 -13.41 24.85
N SER A 57 2.42 -12.46 24.34
CA SER A 57 1.91 -11.16 23.94
C SER A 57 1.07 -11.29 22.65
N LEU A 58 -0.11 -10.64 22.63
CA LEU A 58 -1.01 -10.65 21.48
C LEU A 58 -1.04 -9.26 20.81
N PRO A 59 -0.55 -9.15 19.58
CA PRO A 59 -0.66 -7.91 18.83
C PRO A 59 -2.10 -7.67 18.36
N THR A 60 -2.48 -6.39 18.26
CA THR A 60 -3.70 -5.95 17.60
C THR A 60 -3.33 -5.06 16.42
N THR A 61 -4.13 -5.06 15.37
CA THR A 61 -3.91 -4.25 14.17
C THR A 61 -5.00 -3.20 14.00
N SER A 62 -4.65 -2.09 13.37
CA SER A 62 -5.60 -1.07 12.93
C SER A 62 -5.62 -0.99 11.40
N GLN A 63 -6.80 -0.75 10.85
CA GLN A 63 -6.90 -0.41 9.42
C GLN A 63 -6.46 1.03 9.19
N ALA A 64 -6.06 1.35 7.95
CA ALA A 64 -5.89 2.73 7.54
C ALA A 64 -7.22 3.49 7.67
N ASN A 65 -7.17 4.72 8.18
CA ASN A 65 -8.33 5.60 8.15
C ASN A 65 -8.25 6.57 6.94
N PRO A 66 -9.39 7.16 6.49
CA PRO A 66 -9.39 8.06 5.34
C PRO A 66 -8.50 9.30 5.52
N GLU A 67 -8.37 9.82 6.74
CA GLU A 67 -7.56 11.02 7.02
C GLU A 67 -6.06 10.74 6.87
N GLU A 68 -5.58 9.58 7.35
CA GLU A 68 -4.20 9.13 7.16
C GLU A 68 -3.88 8.91 5.68
N ALA A 69 -4.80 8.26 4.94
CA ALA A 69 -4.64 8.05 3.52
C ALA A 69 -4.64 9.37 2.73
N ALA A 70 -5.54 10.31 3.07
CA ALA A 70 -5.57 11.64 2.46
C ALA A 70 -4.27 12.41 2.75
N THR A 71 -3.75 12.34 3.98
CA THR A 71 -2.50 12.98 4.37
C THR A 71 -1.33 12.47 3.53
N LEU A 72 -1.23 11.14 3.34
CA LEU A 72 -0.21 10.54 2.49
C LEU A 72 -0.33 11.00 1.03
N TYR A 73 -1.54 10.94 0.44
CA TYR A 73 -1.73 11.36 -0.94
C TYR A 73 -1.44 12.85 -1.14
N GLU A 74 -1.94 13.71 -0.24
CA GLU A 74 -1.65 15.15 -0.31
C GLU A 74 -0.16 15.45 -0.17
N SER A 75 0.58 14.75 0.69
CA SER A 75 2.03 14.95 0.81
C SER A 75 2.75 14.64 -0.50
N ILE A 76 2.39 13.52 -1.15
CA ILE A 76 2.95 13.12 -2.45
C ILE A 76 2.65 14.16 -3.52
N LEU A 77 1.39 14.62 -3.61
CA LEU A 77 0.96 15.57 -4.65
C LEU A 77 1.50 16.99 -4.44
N LYS A 78 1.79 17.38 -3.19
CA LYS A 78 2.41 18.68 -2.89
C LYS A 78 3.89 18.74 -3.31
N GLU A 79 4.58 17.63 -3.18
CA GLU A 79 6.01 17.54 -3.48
C GLU A 79 6.29 17.24 -4.96
N ASN A 80 5.33 16.63 -5.66
CA ASN A 80 5.55 16.09 -6.98
C ASN A 80 4.38 16.38 -7.95
N ASP A 81 4.70 16.66 -9.22
CA ASP A 81 3.71 16.77 -10.30
C ASP A 81 3.39 15.39 -10.92
N VAL A 82 2.77 14.52 -10.13
CA VAL A 82 2.53 13.12 -10.48
C VAL A 82 1.08 12.69 -10.26
N ASP A 83 0.68 11.58 -10.87
CA ASP A 83 -0.50 10.80 -10.50
C ASP A 83 -0.12 9.69 -9.51
N ILE A 84 -1.08 9.04 -8.88
CA ILE A 84 -0.86 7.98 -7.90
C ILE A 84 -1.57 6.69 -8.33
N LEU A 85 -0.84 5.57 -8.33
CA LEU A 85 -1.38 4.22 -8.40
C LEU A 85 -1.19 3.56 -7.02
N HIS A 86 -2.28 3.33 -6.29
CA HIS A 86 -2.24 2.66 -4.99
C HIS A 86 -2.72 1.21 -5.13
N ILE A 87 -1.86 0.25 -4.85
CA ILE A 87 -2.17 -1.19 -4.81
C ILE A 87 -2.44 -1.55 -3.35
N ALA A 88 -3.71 -1.58 -2.97
CA ALA A 88 -4.14 -1.66 -1.59
C ALA A 88 -4.38 -3.10 -1.10
N PHE A 89 -4.23 -3.28 0.20
CA PHE A 89 -4.57 -4.50 0.93
C PHE A 89 -6.01 -4.95 0.66
N SER A 90 -6.22 -6.27 0.61
CA SER A 90 -7.50 -6.89 0.27
C SER A 90 -8.70 -6.30 1.03
N SER A 91 -9.72 -5.89 0.28
CA SER A 91 -11.02 -5.45 0.83
C SER A 91 -11.76 -6.57 1.57
N GLY A 92 -11.45 -7.83 1.28
CA GLY A 92 -11.99 -8.99 1.98
C GLY A 92 -11.40 -9.21 3.38
N LEU A 93 -10.28 -8.56 3.69
CA LEU A 93 -9.56 -8.70 4.96
C LEU A 93 -9.58 -7.44 5.82
N SER A 94 -9.73 -6.25 5.22
CA SER A 94 -9.67 -4.98 5.93
C SER A 94 -10.51 -3.91 5.25
N GLY A 95 -10.99 -2.94 6.03
CA GLY A 95 -11.61 -1.72 5.53
C GLY A 95 -10.61 -0.73 4.90
N SER A 96 -9.31 -1.00 4.95
CA SER A 96 -8.25 -0.09 4.46
C SER A 96 -8.41 0.30 2.99
N PHE A 97 -8.73 -0.65 2.11
CA PHE A 97 -9.01 -0.36 0.70
C PHE A 97 -10.11 0.70 0.55
N ASN A 98 -11.23 0.54 1.26
CA ASN A 98 -12.34 1.49 1.17
C ASN A 98 -11.97 2.86 1.75
N SER A 99 -11.21 2.90 2.84
CA SER A 99 -10.67 4.14 3.42
C SER A 99 -9.78 4.88 2.41
N CYS A 100 -8.87 4.16 1.75
CA CYS A 100 -7.99 4.71 0.72
C CYS A 100 -8.78 5.21 -0.50
N ARG A 101 -9.85 4.50 -0.92
CA ARG A 101 -10.71 4.90 -2.04
C ARG A 101 -11.49 6.18 -1.73
N ILE A 102 -12.02 6.32 -0.51
CA ILE A 102 -12.71 7.55 -0.05
C ILE A 102 -11.71 8.71 -0.05
N ALA A 103 -10.56 8.53 0.58
CA ALA A 103 -9.50 9.55 0.60
C ALA A 103 -9.05 9.99 -0.80
N ALA A 104 -8.91 9.03 -1.73
CA ALA A 104 -8.56 9.33 -3.11
C ALA A 104 -9.59 10.23 -3.80
N ALA A 105 -10.89 9.98 -3.59
CA ALA A 105 -11.96 10.83 -4.12
C ALA A 105 -11.89 12.26 -3.55
N ASP A 106 -11.78 12.38 -2.22
CA ASP A 106 -11.73 13.66 -1.52
C ASP A 106 -10.50 14.49 -1.91
N VAL A 107 -9.35 13.81 -2.09
CA VAL A 107 -8.10 14.48 -2.52
C VAL A 107 -8.18 14.91 -3.97
N CYS A 108 -8.76 14.10 -4.88
CA CYS A 108 -8.94 14.47 -6.28
C CYS A 108 -9.89 15.69 -6.45
N GLU A 109 -10.85 15.91 -5.54
CA GLU A 109 -11.67 17.15 -5.55
C GLU A 109 -10.80 18.39 -5.29
N LYS A 110 -9.80 18.29 -4.42
CA LYS A 110 -8.85 19.39 -4.12
C LYS A 110 -7.78 19.55 -5.19
N TYR A 111 -7.44 18.48 -5.91
CA TYR A 111 -6.40 18.42 -6.94
C TYR A 111 -6.97 17.92 -8.27
N PRO A 112 -7.81 18.70 -8.96
CA PRO A 112 -8.60 18.24 -10.14
C PRO A 112 -7.73 17.83 -11.32
N ASP A 113 -6.49 18.30 -11.39
CA ASP A 113 -5.53 17.93 -12.45
C ASP A 113 -4.74 16.66 -12.12
N ARG A 114 -5.04 16.00 -10.99
CA ARG A 114 -4.37 14.79 -10.50
C ARG A 114 -5.31 13.61 -10.50
N ARG A 115 -4.73 12.43 -10.63
CA ARG A 115 -5.46 11.17 -10.56
C ARG A 115 -4.88 10.28 -9.48
N ILE A 116 -5.75 9.68 -8.69
CA ILE A 116 -5.40 8.66 -7.70
C ILE A 116 -6.24 7.43 -8.02
N VAL A 117 -5.59 6.38 -8.50
CA VAL A 117 -6.23 5.10 -8.81
C VAL A 117 -5.90 4.12 -7.70
N VAL A 118 -6.92 3.63 -7.00
CA VAL A 118 -6.77 2.64 -5.93
C VAL A 118 -7.27 1.29 -6.42
N VAL A 119 -6.37 0.32 -6.49
CA VAL A 119 -6.65 -1.05 -6.92
C VAL A 119 -6.75 -1.96 -5.70
N ASP A 120 -7.85 -2.68 -5.59
CA ASP A 120 -8.00 -3.75 -4.60
C ASP A 120 -7.20 -4.98 -5.04
N SER A 121 -6.13 -5.30 -4.30
CA SER A 121 -5.29 -6.44 -4.65
C SER A 121 -5.98 -7.79 -4.48
N LEU A 122 -7.03 -7.87 -3.65
CA LEU A 122 -7.63 -9.11 -3.16
C LEU A 122 -6.62 -10.07 -2.54
N ALA A 123 -5.49 -9.53 -2.10
CA ALA A 123 -4.35 -10.28 -1.58
C ALA A 123 -3.79 -9.62 -0.31
N ALA A 124 -2.90 -10.33 0.34
CA ALA A 124 -2.12 -9.91 1.49
C ALA A 124 -0.69 -10.43 1.34
N THR A 125 0.21 -9.98 2.21
CA THR A 125 1.59 -10.47 2.29
C THR A 125 2.31 -10.44 0.94
N LEU A 126 3.14 -11.42 0.64
CA LEU A 126 3.85 -11.54 -0.63
C LEU A 126 2.93 -11.71 -1.86
N GLY A 127 1.64 -12.06 -1.68
CA GLY A 127 0.69 -12.06 -2.79
C GLY A 127 0.39 -10.64 -3.28
N GLN A 128 0.15 -9.71 -2.36
CA GLN A 128 0.05 -8.28 -2.65
C GLN A 128 1.43 -7.75 -3.12
N GLY A 129 2.51 -8.17 -2.47
CA GLY A 129 3.88 -7.80 -2.84
C GLY A 129 4.22 -8.21 -4.28
N LEU A 130 3.75 -9.36 -4.76
CA LEU A 130 3.97 -9.80 -6.14
C LEU A 130 3.23 -8.93 -7.15
N LEU A 131 2.02 -8.47 -6.84
CA LEU A 131 1.30 -7.49 -7.68
C LEU A 131 2.08 -6.17 -7.77
N VAL A 132 2.58 -5.67 -6.64
CA VAL A 132 3.42 -4.47 -6.60
C VAL A 132 4.70 -4.66 -7.40
N TYR A 133 5.39 -5.79 -7.23
CA TYR A 133 6.58 -6.15 -8.01
C TYR A 133 6.30 -6.13 -9.51
N LYS A 134 5.18 -6.70 -9.96
CA LYS A 134 4.78 -6.69 -11.36
C LYS A 134 4.42 -5.29 -11.87
N ALA A 135 3.74 -4.49 -11.07
CA ALA A 135 3.44 -3.09 -11.40
C ALA A 135 4.72 -2.27 -11.60
N VAL A 136 5.73 -2.47 -10.74
CA VAL A 136 7.05 -1.83 -10.88
C VAL A 136 7.72 -2.24 -12.20
N GLN A 137 7.75 -3.55 -12.51
CA GLN A 137 8.33 -4.03 -13.77
C GLN A 137 7.63 -3.43 -15.01
N LEU A 138 6.30 -3.34 -14.98
CA LEU A 138 5.52 -2.74 -16.07
C LEU A 138 5.81 -1.25 -16.22
N LYS A 139 5.94 -0.53 -15.09
CA LYS A 139 6.33 0.89 -15.09
C LYS A 139 7.72 1.08 -15.68
N GLU A 140 8.69 0.27 -15.28
CA GLU A 140 10.06 0.28 -15.82
C GLU A 140 10.10 -0.07 -17.32
N ALA A 141 9.16 -0.89 -17.79
CA ALA A 141 8.96 -1.20 -19.21
C ALA A 141 8.23 -0.09 -19.98
N GLY A 142 7.93 1.06 -19.36
CA GLY A 142 7.32 2.22 -19.97
C GLY A 142 5.79 2.19 -20.08
N LYS A 143 5.12 1.28 -19.36
CA LYS A 143 3.67 1.27 -19.28
C LYS A 143 3.15 2.45 -18.44
N ASN A 144 2.03 3.03 -18.88
CA ASN A 144 1.37 4.10 -18.14
C ASN A 144 0.48 3.57 -16.99
N LEU A 145 -0.03 4.49 -16.19
CA LEU A 145 -0.86 4.18 -15.02
C LEU A 145 -2.10 3.35 -15.40
N ASP A 146 -2.80 3.72 -16.47
CA ASP A 146 -4.04 3.04 -16.89
C ASP A 146 -3.77 1.60 -17.37
N GLU A 147 -2.71 1.42 -18.17
CA GLU A 147 -2.29 0.09 -18.63
C GLU A 147 -1.95 -0.84 -17.46
N ILE A 148 -1.27 -0.29 -16.42
CA ILE A 148 -0.91 -1.07 -15.23
C ILE A 148 -2.14 -1.35 -14.37
N ALA A 149 -3.02 -0.38 -14.16
CA ALA A 149 -4.25 -0.57 -13.42
C ALA A 149 -5.15 -1.65 -14.06
N VAL A 150 -5.31 -1.61 -15.38
CA VAL A 150 -6.03 -2.65 -16.13
C VAL A 150 -5.36 -4.01 -15.98
N TRP A 151 -4.04 -4.07 -16.15
CA TRP A 151 -3.30 -5.32 -15.96
C TRP A 151 -3.50 -5.90 -14.56
N LEU A 152 -3.44 -5.07 -13.52
CA LEU A 152 -3.66 -5.49 -12.14
C LEU A 152 -5.07 -6.06 -11.94
N GLU A 153 -6.10 -5.38 -12.45
CA GLU A 153 -7.49 -5.84 -12.36
C GLU A 153 -7.72 -7.19 -13.05
N GLU A 154 -7.10 -7.41 -14.21
CA GLU A 154 -7.21 -8.66 -14.97
C GLU A 154 -6.42 -9.81 -14.34
N ASN A 155 -5.30 -9.53 -13.68
CA ASN A 155 -4.35 -10.56 -13.22
C ASN A 155 -4.40 -10.86 -11.72
N LYS A 156 -5.00 -10.02 -10.89
CA LYS A 156 -5.06 -10.21 -9.43
C LYS A 156 -5.67 -11.56 -9.02
N TYR A 157 -6.57 -12.13 -9.79
CA TYR A 157 -7.17 -13.44 -9.53
C TYR A 157 -6.28 -14.63 -9.91
N HIS A 158 -5.20 -14.39 -10.67
CA HIS A 158 -4.22 -15.41 -11.04
C HIS A 158 -3.09 -15.56 -10.01
N LEU A 159 -3.02 -14.66 -9.02
CA LEU A 159 -2.08 -14.73 -7.93
C LEU A 159 -2.76 -15.41 -6.75
N CYS A 160 -2.53 -16.72 -6.63
CA CYS A 160 -3.15 -17.53 -5.59
C CYS A 160 -2.32 -17.46 -4.30
N LEU A 161 -2.93 -16.96 -3.21
CA LEU A 161 -2.41 -17.15 -1.86
C LEU A 161 -2.92 -18.51 -1.37
N LEU A 162 -1.98 -19.41 -1.08
CA LEU A 162 -2.30 -20.65 -0.39
C LEU A 162 -2.36 -20.37 1.12
N TYR A 163 -3.53 -20.58 1.70
CA TYR A 163 -3.74 -20.52 3.14
C TYR A 163 -3.30 -21.83 3.82
#